data_e349449ea29091f19dfaccfc82dd391d
#
_entry.id   e349449ea29091f19dfaccfc82dd391d
#
_cell.length_a   1.000
_cell.length_b   1.000
_cell.length_c   1.000
_cell.angle_alpha   90.00
_cell.angle_beta   90.00
_cell.angle_gamma   90.00
#
_symmetry.space_group_name_H-M   'P 1'
#
loop_
_entity.id
_entity.type
_entity.pdbx_description
1 polymer ?
#
loop_
_entity_poly.entity_id
_entity_poly.type
_entity_poly.pdbx_seq_one_letter_code
_entity_poly.pdbx_strand_id
1 'polypeptide(L)'
;MWWATVHELSLCQAIAGVVRPYAEGRRVDVVRVQVGALRQVVPDSLSFCWTIVREHENMPEAELELEFVTAEVRCRGCGQQSEIASRWSVCCPRCDSAEVEVVRGNEFLVTSLEVS
;
A
#
# COMPACT_ATOMS: atom_id res chain seq x y z
N MET A 1 -14.67 -8.05 -9.96
CA MET A 1 -14.21 -7.17 -9.53
C MET A 1 -13.38 -6.33 -10.45
N TRP A 2 -14.03 -5.99 -11.53
CA TRP A 2 -13.46 -5.07 -12.51
C TRP A 2 -13.04 -3.75 -11.87
N TRP A 3 -13.86 -3.25 -10.95
CA TRP A 3 -13.60 -1.99 -10.23
C TRP A 3 -12.30 -2.06 -9.43
N ALA A 4 -12.09 -3.15 -8.67
CA ALA A 4 -10.88 -3.32 -7.86
C ALA A 4 -9.63 -3.40 -8.75
N THR A 5 -9.73 -4.09 -9.89
CA THR A 5 -8.63 -4.22 -10.84
C THR A 5 -8.19 -2.87 -11.40
N VAL A 6 -9.16 -1.98 -11.71
CA VAL A 6 -8.85 -0.63 -12.19
C VAL A 6 -8.09 0.15 -11.13
N HIS A 7 -8.51 0.04 -9.86
CA HIS A 7 -7.84 0.71 -8.74
C HIS A 7 -6.39 0.22 -8.58
N GLU A 8 -6.19 -1.09 -8.55
CA GLU A 8 -4.84 -1.65 -8.40
C GLU A 8 -3.95 -1.35 -9.60
N LEU A 9 -4.52 -1.27 -10.81
CA LEU A 9 -3.74 -0.90 -11.97
C LEU A 9 -3.16 0.51 -11.83
N SER A 10 -3.97 1.46 -11.38
CA SER A 10 -3.51 2.84 -11.13
C SER A 10 -2.40 2.87 -10.08
N LEU A 11 -2.52 2.06 -9.02
CA LEU A 11 -1.51 1.98 -7.98
C LEU A 11 -0.19 1.44 -8.53
N CYS A 12 -0.26 0.43 -9.38
CA CYS A 12 0.95 -0.13 -10.01
C CYS A 12 1.64 0.89 -10.91
N GLN A 13 0.86 1.67 -11.66
CA GLN A 13 1.41 2.73 -12.48
C GLN A 13 2.11 3.79 -11.64
N ALA A 14 1.54 4.12 -10.48
CA ALA A 14 2.15 5.06 -9.54
C ALA A 14 3.46 4.51 -8.98
N ILE A 15 3.50 3.21 -8.64
CA ILE A 15 4.71 2.55 -8.17
C ILE A 15 5.80 2.67 -9.23
N ALA A 16 5.50 2.32 -10.48
CA ALA A 16 6.48 2.38 -11.56
C ALA A 16 6.99 3.80 -11.78
N GLY A 17 6.12 4.78 -11.67
CA GLY A 17 6.50 6.20 -11.81
C GLY A 17 7.47 6.66 -10.72
N VAL A 18 7.33 6.15 -9.50
CA VAL A 18 8.26 6.44 -8.41
C VAL A 18 9.58 5.73 -8.61
N VAL A 19 9.53 4.47 -9.02
CA VAL A 19 10.72 3.60 -9.16
C VAL A 19 11.65 4.07 -10.27
N ARG A 20 11.10 4.48 -11.39
CA ARG A 20 11.88 4.77 -12.60
C ARG A 20 13.01 5.76 -12.37
N PRO A 21 12.80 6.93 -11.74
CA PRO A 21 13.89 7.87 -11.49
C PRO A 21 15.00 7.31 -10.61
N TYR A 22 14.62 6.51 -9.61
CA TYR A 22 15.59 5.94 -8.66
C TYR A 22 16.41 4.81 -9.28
N ALA A 23 15.89 4.14 -10.29
CA ALA A 23 16.60 3.05 -10.96
C ALA A 23 17.76 3.57 -11.82
N GLU A 24 17.67 4.79 -12.31
CA GLU A 24 18.73 5.44 -13.10
C GLU A 24 19.17 4.61 -14.30
N GLY A 25 18.21 4.00 -14.99
CA GLY A 25 18.49 3.17 -16.16
C GLY A 25 18.99 1.78 -15.85
N ARG A 26 19.15 1.42 -14.58
CA ARG A 26 19.58 0.08 -14.16
C ARG A 26 18.41 -0.89 -14.16
N ARG A 27 18.72 -2.18 -14.23
CA ARG A 27 17.70 -3.22 -14.13
C ARG A 27 17.12 -3.24 -12.71
N VAL A 28 15.79 -3.21 -12.62
CA VAL A 28 15.11 -3.30 -11.33
C VAL A 28 14.78 -4.77 -11.06
N ASP A 29 15.28 -5.28 -9.95
CA ASP A 29 15.08 -6.69 -9.57
C ASP A 29 13.96 -6.85 -8.55
N VAL A 30 13.89 -5.97 -7.56
CA VAL A 30 12.87 -6.02 -6.50
C VAL A 30 12.39 -4.62 -6.17
N VAL A 31 11.07 -4.48 -6.00
CA VAL A 31 10.43 -3.27 -5.52
C VAL A 31 9.70 -3.61 -4.24
N ARG A 32 10.03 -2.97 -3.13
CA ARG A 32 9.34 -3.20 -1.86
C ARG A 32 8.40 -2.05 -1.55
N VAL A 33 7.16 -2.39 -1.23
CA VAL A 33 6.07 -1.41 -1.02
C VAL A 33 5.37 -1.71 0.29
N GLN A 34 5.18 -0.68 1.11
CA GLN A 34 4.30 -0.77 2.28
C GLN A 34 2.89 -0.37 1.89
N VAL A 35 1.91 -1.18 2.28
CA VAL A 35 0.51 -0.95 2.00
C VAL A 35 -0.27 -1.01 3.32
N GLY A 36 -0.90 0.10 3.69
CA GLY A 36 -1.70 0.16 4.90
C GLY A 36 -3.07 -0.51 4.70
N ALA A 37 -3.58 -1.11 5.78
CA ALA A 37 -4.86 -1.82 5.76
C ALA A 37 -6.02 -0.92 5.32
N LEU A 38 -5.94 0.37 5.60
CA LEU A 38 -6.99 1.33 5.23
C LEU A 38 -7.04 1.63 3.74
N ARG A 39 -6.02 1.25 2.99
CA ARG A 39 -6.00 1.41 1.52
C ARG A 39 -6.90 0.40 0.82
N GLN A 40 -7.25 -0.68 1.50
CA GLN A 40 -8.14 -1.73 0.98
C GLN A 40 -7.68 -2.30 -0.35
N VAL A 41 -6.38 -2.49 -0.47
CA VAL A 41 -5.78 -3.08 -1.67
C VAL A 41 -5.95 -4.59 -1.60
N VAL A 42 -6.38 -5.20 -2.70
CA VAL A 42 -6.48 -6.65 -2.82
C VAL A 42 -5.12 -7.16 -3.31
N PRO A 43 -4.37 -7.93 -2.49
CA PRO A 43 -3.00 -8.31 -2.83
C PRO A 43 -2.86 -9.04 -4.15
N ASP A 44 -3.76 -10.00 -4.42
CA ASP A 44 -3.70 -10.79 -5.65
C ASP A 44 -3.95 -9.92 -6.88
N SER A 45 -4.88 -8.98 -6.79
CA SER A 45 -5.15 -8.04 -7.88
C SER A 45 -3.97 -7.12 -8.12
N LEU A 46 -3.35 -6.64 -7.05
CA LEU A 46 -2.19 -5.76 -7.18
C LEU A 46 -1.03 -6.50 -7.85
N SER A 47 -0.75 -7.72 -7.40
CA SER A 47 0.33 -8.53 -7.97
C SER A 47 0.08 -8.86 -9.45
N PHE A 48 -1.16 -9.17 -9.80
CA PHE A 48 -1.52 -9.42 -11.18
C PHE A 48 -1.33 -8.17 -12.05
N CYS A 49 -1.82 -7.03 -11.59
CA CYS A 49 -1.66 -5.77 -12.33
C CYS A 49 -0.18 -5.41 -12.50
N TRP A 50 0.64 -5.72 -11.49
CA TRP A 50 2.06 -5.45 -11.57
C TRP A 50 2.72 -6.24 -12.70
N THR A 51 2.30 -7.47 -12.95
CA THR A 51 2.86 -8.26 -14.07
C THR A 51 2.62 -7.61 -15.42
N ILE A 52 1.52 -6.86 -15.53
CA ILE A 52 1.19 -6.12 -16.75
C ILE A 52 2.00 -4.82 -16.84
N VAL A 53 1.97 -4.05 -15.75
CA VAL A 53 2.61 -2.72 -15.72
C VAL A 53 4.11 -2.82 -15.90
N ARG A 54 4.75 -3.80 -15.25
CA ARG A 54 6.21 -3.93 -15.35
C ARG A 54 6.69 -4.18 -16.78
N GLU A 55 5.88 -4.90 -17.57
CA GLU A 55 6.18 -5.12 -18.99
C GLU A 55 6.13 -3.81 -19.77
N HIS A 56 5.08 -3.03 -19.55
CA HIS A 56 4.90 -1.74 -20.22
C HIS A 56 5.95 -0.72 -19.82
N GLU A 57 6.49 -0.83 -18.62
CA GLU A 57 7.44 0.14 -18.06
C GLU A 57 8.88 -0.30 -18.21
N ASN A 58 9.12 -1.34 -19.00
CA ASN A 58 10.47 -1.86 -19.27
C ASN A 58 11.18 -2.38 -18.02
N MET A 59 10.42 -2.97 -17.11
CA MET A 59 10.94 -3.58 -15.88
C MET A 59 10.43 -5.01 -15.76
N PRO A 60 10.56 -5.86 -16.82
CA PRO A 60 9.87 -7.16 -16.85
C PRO A 60 10.31 -8.13 -15.76
N GLU A 61 11.47 -7.89 -15.14
CA GLU A 61 12.02 -8.79 -14.11
C GLU A 61 11.81 -8.26 -12.70
N ALA A 62 11.16 -7.10 -12.56
CA ALA A 62 10.95 -6.48 -11.25
C ALA A 62 9.90 -7.26 -10.46
N GLU A 63 10.32 -7.84 -9.34
CA GLU A 63 9.42 -8.51 -8.41
C GLU A 63 8.84 -7.48 -7.45
N LEU A 64 7.57 -7.65 -7.10
CA LEU A 64 6.90 -6.77 -6.15
C LEU A 64 6.78 -7.48 -4.82
N GLU A 65 7.37 -6.92 -3.78
CA GLU A 65 7.24 -7.43 -2.41
C GLU A 65 6.40 -6.45 -1.61
N LEU A 66 5.33 -6.97 -1.02
CA LEU A 66 4.38 -6.15 -0.28
C LEU A 66 4.53 -6.40 1.22
N GLU A 67 4.56 -5.32 1.99
CA GLU A 67 4.48 -5.37 3.44
C GLU A 67 3.18 -4.71 3.83
N PHE A 68 2.31 -5.44 4.53
CA PHE A 68 1.03 -4.91 4.96
C PHE A 68 1.14 -4.34 6.36
N VAL A 69 0.64 -3.13 6.53
CA VAL A 69 0.71 -2.39 7.80
C VAL A 69 -0.69 -2.35 8.38
N THR A 70 -0.85 -2.83 9.62
CA THR A 70 -2.14 -2.82 10.30
C THR A 70 -2.60 -1.39 10.57
N ALA A 71 -3.91 -1.20 10.64
CA ALA A 71 -4.49 0.10 10.91
C ALA A 71 -4.58 0.33 12.42
N GLU A 72 -4.07 1.46 12.88
CA GLU A 72 -4.15 1.84 14.29
C GLU A 72 -4.62 3.27 14.43
N VAL A 73 -5.42 3.52 15.45
CA VAL A 73 -5.96 4.83 15.75
C VAL A 73 -5.63 5.22 17.19
N ARG A 74 -5.51 6.50 17.45
CA ARG A 74 -5.41 7.05 18.80
C ARG A 74 -6.69 7.81 19.09
N CYS A 75 -7.35 7.48 20.20
CA CYS A 75 -8.57 8.15 20.60
C CYS A 75 -8.25 9.47 21.28
N ARG A 76 -8.88 10.54 20.82
CA ARG A 76 -8.73 11.86 21.45
C ARG A 76 -9.51 11.95 22.75
N GLY A 77 -10.55 11.11 22.91
CA GLY A 77 -11.37 11.08 24.09
C GLY A 77 -10.70 10.39 25.28
N CYS A 78 -10.22 9.15 25.08
CA CYS A 78 -9.63 8.36 26.15
C CYS A 78 -8.10 8.21 26.07
N GLY A 79 -7.48 8.68 25.00
CA GLY A 79 -6.03 8.61 24.82
C GLY A 79 -5.50 7.25 24.43
N GLN A 80 -6.36 6.26 24.28
CA GLN A 80 -5.94 4.89 23.98
C GLN A 80 -5.60 4.73 22.50
N GLN A 81 -4.48 4.05 22.22
CA GLN A 81 -4.12 3.66 20.87
C GLN A 81 -4.57 2.22 20.65
N SER A 82 -5.28 1.97 19.56
CA SER A 82 -5.90 0.67 19.30
C SER A 82 -5.81 0.31 17.84
N GLU A 83 -5.72 -1.00 17.58
CA GLU A 83 -5.80 -1.54 16.23
C GLU A 83 -7.26 -1.62 15.81
N ILE A 84 -7.56 -1.30 14.56
CA ILE A 84 -8.92 -1.40 14.02
C ILE A 84 -8.94 -2.40 12.86
N ALA A 85 -10.08 -3.11 12.73
CA ALA A 85 -10.21 -4.19 11.76
C ALA A 85 -10.47 -3.69 10.34
N SER A 86 -11.13 -2.54 10.19
CA SER A 86 -11.43 -2.01 8.87
C SER A 86 -11.70 -0.51 8.94
N ARG A 87 -11.64 0.14 7.78
CA ARG A 87 -11.95 1.57 7.68
C ARG A 87 -13.41 1.89 7.98
N TRP A 88 -14.28 0.89 7.93
CA TRP A 88 -15.71 1.07 8.24
C TRP A 88 -15.98 1.15 9.73
N SER A 89 -14.98 0.78 10.55
CA SER A 89 -15.07 0.77 12.00
C SER A 89 -14.08 1.74 12.62
N VAL A 90 -13.96 2.95 12.06
CA VAL A 90 -13.00 3.93 12.52
C VAL A 90 -13.56 4.66 13.73
N CYS A 91 -13.63 3.94 14.83
CA CYS A 91 -14.02 4.45 16.14
C CYS A 91 -13.11 3.82 17.17
N CYS A 92 -13.03 4.42 18.35
CA CYS A 92 -12.26 3.83 19.45
C CYS A 92 -12.93 2.55 19.92
N PRO A 93 -12.24 1.38 19.85
CA PRO A 93 -12.86 0.13 20.31
C PRO A 93 -13.11 0.09 21.81
N ARG A 94 -12.55 1.02 22.59
CA ARG A 94 -12.74 1.06 24.03
C ARG A 94 -13.89 1.95 24.49
N CYS A 95 -14.09 3.09 23.81
CA CYS A 95 -15.10 4.07 24.26
C CYS A 95 -16.07 4.48 23.15
N ASP A 96 -15.98 3.87 21.98
CA ASP A 96 -16.83 4.13 20.82
C ASP A 96 -16.79 5.56 20.27
N SER A 97 -15.85 6.38 20.73
CA SER A 97 -15.72 7.74 20.22
C SER A 97 -15.32 7.73 18.75
N ALA A 98 -15.93 8.60 17.98
CA ALA A 98 -15.53 8.83 16.58
C ALA A 98 -14.37 9.81 16.48
N GLU A 99 -13.96 10.40 17.59
CA GLU A 99 -12.85 11.35 17.63
C GLU A 99 -11.53 10.62 17.75
N VAL A 100 -11.13 9.98 16.67
CA VAL A 100 -9.89 9.21 16.60
C VAL A 100 -9.01 9.77 15.49
N GLU A 101 -7.71 9.58 15.69
CA GLU A 101 -6.68 9.96 14.73
C GLU A 101 -6.01 8.70 14.22
N VAL A 102 -5.89 8.56 12.90
CA VAL A 102 -5.19 7.41 12.32
C VAL A 102 -3.69 7.61 12.49
N VAL A 103 -3.03 6.69 13.20
CA VAL A 103 -1.59 6.76 13.44
C VAL A 103 -0.79 5.87 12.51
N ARG A 104 -1.40 4.80 11.98
CA ARG A 104 -0.82 3.96 10.93
C ARG A 104 -1.90 3.20 10.19
N GLY A 105 -1.55 2.64 9.03
CA GLY A 105 -2.46 1.85 8.23
C GLY A 105 -2.94 2.55 6.98
N ASN A 106 -2.47 3.76 6.72
CA ASN A 106 -2.85 4.51 5.52
C ASN A 106 -1.67 4.66 4.54
N GLU A 107 -0.61 3.92 4.77
CA GLU A 107 0.60 4.00 3.94
C GLU A 107 0.38 3.40 2.56
N PHE A 108 1.02 3.98 1.59
CA PHE A 108 1.21 3.36 0.29
C PHE A 108 2.49 3.96 -0.28
N LEU A 109 3.62 3.30 -0.02
CA LEU A 109 4.90 3.88 -0.40
C LEU A 109 5.94 2.82 -0.75
N VAL A 110 6.80 3.19 -1.67
CA VAL A 110 7.95 2.38 -2.04
C VAL A 110 9.03 2.61 -0.99
N THR A 111 9.44 1.55 -0.31
CA THR A 111 10.42 1.66 0.77
C THR A 111 11.84 1.36 0.33
N SER A 112 12.02 0.48 -0.65
CA SER A 112 13.35 0.16 -1.15
C SER A 112 13.28 -0.49 -2.53
N LEU A 113 14.42 -0.47 -3.21
CA LEU A 113 14.61 -1.14 -4.50
C LEU A 113 15.87 -1.98 -4.43
N GLU A 114 15.87 -3.08 -5.20
CA GLU A 114 17.10 -3.77 -5.55
C GLU A 114 17.30 -3.63 -7.05
N VAL A 115 18.47 -3.18 -7.44
CA VAL A 115 18.83 -2.98 -8.84
C VAL A 115 20.16 -3.68 -9.13
N SER A 116 20.38 -3.97 -10.39
CA SER A 116 21.65 -4.60 -10.81
C SER A 116 22.22 -3.99 -12.09
#